data_a8abac6be8193c7963ff4c577d5216b5
#
_entry.id   a8abac6be8193c7963ff4c577d5216b5
#
_cell.length_a   1.000
_cell.length_b   1.000
_cell.length_c   1.000
_cell.angle_alpha   90.00
_cell.angle_beta   90.00
_cell.angle_gamma   90.00
#
_symmetry.space_group_name_H-M   'P 1'
#
loop_
_entity.id
_entity.type
_entity.pdbx_description
1 polymer ?
#
loop_
_entity_poly.entity_id
_entity_poly.type
_entity_poly.pdbx_seq_one_letter_code
_entity_poly.pdbx_strand_id
1 'polypeptide(L)'
;MHAKNATRRVLLRGIAGGVAAYEAMSLPRAVAAPMPAFPPTLGRGVRVAVLGAGVGGLCAAYELQKLGFEVAVLESSERAGGRSLTLRKGDRFQEIDGPVQTCTFEDGGWMNAGPGRIPQHHVDVVDYCRELGVTLEPYIFSGRTNLDTRGAPEGSVRQPMPVGRIVNDLRGQVAAMLDQCMKRSGAPQNLELSAMLKEFGGLSGDPAKPDPLTYTNATGRAGYIDPPGLLVPPPNPLPPLSMDDLVKSKVWQDSVFRETRYYWQSTLLQPAGGMDMFWKGFMRQKLRHTPGRNVANLVRYRARVDTVEMKPSTVVLGINGRASLEVDYVVSTVPMPIFASMKSNLDAAYLKAAAAIPIVKAGKVGWQAERFWEQNDQIYGGISWVDGLVDQVWYPSDGFLSRLGVLTGAYMTGDKAAEFDSKPVRERLEISRAAIDRMHPGQGKNLMHGVAIAWERMEHIRMGFVDEGSHAFRDNAPVVAAPQGNRLFQAGDQLTWLSGWQQGAILSAKLAVRQIAERTKGG
;
A
#
# COMPACT_ATOMS: atom_id res chain seq x y z
N MET A 1 -21.67 22.62 -52.66
CA MET A 1 -20.35 21.96 -52.53
C MET A 1 -19.52 22.49 -51.34
N HIS A 2 -19.99 23.47 -50.55
CA HIS A 2 -19.18 24.05 -49.43
C HIS A 2 -19.46 23.49 -48.04
N ALA A 3 -20.55 22.74 -47.81
CA ALA A 3 -20.89 22.20 -46.49
C ALA A 3 -20.09 20.95 -46.09
N LYS A 4 -19.64 20.14 -47.06
CA LYS A 4 -18.88 18.90 -46.78
C LYS A 4 -17.42 19.12 -46.33
N ASN A 5 -16.83 20.29 -46.61
CA ASN A 5 -15.45 20.58 -46.23
C ASN A 5 -15.30 21.14 -44.81
N ALA A 6 -16.36 21.71 -44.23
CA ALA A 6 -16.35 22.22 -42.86
C ALA A 6 -16.36 21.06 -41.84
N THR A 7 -17.16 20.03 -42.10
CA THR A 7 -17.26 18.84 -41.19
C THR A 7 -15.96 18.04 -41.14
N ARG A 8 -15.26 17.92 -42.29
CA ARG A 8 -13.96 17.21 -42.33
C ARG A 8 -12.84 17.96 -41.59
N ARG A 9 -12.85 19.32 -41.64
CA ARG A 9 -11.88 20.13 -40.89
C ARG A 9 -12.14 20.13 -39.39
N VAL A 10 -13.38 20.04 -38.93
CA VAL A 10 -13.75 19.93 -37.52
C VAL A 10 -13.37 18.52 -36.99
N LEU A 11 -13.60 17.48 -37.79
CA LEU A 11 -13.22 16.10 -37.40
C LEU A 11 -11.69 15.94 -37.31
N LEU A 12 -10.93 16.49 -38.24
CA LEU A 12 -9.46 16.46 -38.23
C LEU A 12 -8.86 17.30 -37.07
N ARG A 13 -9.49 18.41 -36.69
CA ARG A 13 -9.10 19.19 -35.50
C ARG A 13 -9.48 18.48 -34.21
N GLY A 14 -10.58 17.74 -34.16
CA GLY A 14 -10.98 16.91 -33.04
C GLY A 14 -10.00 15.74 -32.82
N ILE A 15 -9.56 15.09 -33.92
CA ILE A 15 -8.59 13.99 -33.86
C ILE A 15 -7.20 14.51 -33.45
N ALA A 16 -6.75 15.64 -34.00
CA ALA A 16 -5.48 16.26 -33.62
C ALA A 16 -5.50 16.76 -32.14
N GLY A 17 -6.63 17.31 -31.67
CA GLY A 17 -6.85 17.66 -30.29
C GLY A 17 -6.90 16.43 -29.36
N GLY A 18 -7.49 15.33 -29.83
CA GLY A 18 -7.55 14.06 -29.10
C GLY A 18 -6.17 13.41 -28.96
N VAL A 19 -5.33 13.43 -30.01
CA VAL A 19 -3.95 12.90 -29.96
C VAL A 19 -3.08 13.77 -29.06
N ALA A 20 -3.17 15.10 -29.16
CA ALA A 20 -2.43 16.00 -28.26
C ALA A 20 -2.91 15.89 -26.81
N ALA A 21 -4.21 15.65 -26.56
CA ALA A 21 -4.74 15.38 -25.24
C ALA A 21 -4.31 13.98 -24.71
N TYR A 22 -4.18 12.99 -25.60
CA TYR A 22 -3.66 11.67 -25.22
C TYR A 22 -2.15 11.71 -24.90
N GLU A 23 -1.36 12.49 -25.64
CA GLU A 23 0.05 12.75 -25.30
C GLU A 23 0.19 13.59 -24.03
N ALA A 24 -0.71 14.53 -23.77
CA ALA A 24 -0.74 15.30 -22.52
C ALA A 24 -1.28 14.48 -21.33
N MET A 25 -2.05 13.42 -21.58
CA MET A 25 -2.52 12.43 -20.58
C MET A 25 -1.55 11.25 -20.41
N SER A 26 -0.44 11.19 -21.15
CA SER A 26 0.68 10.38 -20.74
C SER A 26 1.16 10.97 -19.41
N LEU A 27 0.66 10.41 -18.32
CA LEU A 27 0.98 10.79 -16.94
C LEU A 27 2.50 10.96 -16.86
N PRO A 28 3.01 12.14 -16.43
CA PRO A 28 4.43 12.26 -16.18
C PRO A 28 4.76 11.10 -15.23
N ARG A 29 5.60 10.18 -15.70
CA ARG A 29 6.16 9.17 -14.81
C ARG A 29 6.66 9.94 -13.60
N ALA A 30 6.09 9.70 -12.41
CA ALA A 30 6.69 10.09 -11.15
C ALA A 30 7.95 9.22 -10.95
N VAL A 31 8.82 9.28 -11.93
CA VAL A 31 10.15 8.67 -11.90
C VAL A 31 11.00 9.72 -11.21
N ALA A 32 11.71 9.33 -10.18
CA ALA A 32 12.85 10.12 -9.75
C ALA A 32 13.66 10.43 -11.02
N ALA A 33 14.02 11.69 -11.21
CA ALA A 33 14.87 12.05 -12.35
C ALA A 33 16.02 11.01 -12.41
N PRO A 34 16.32 10.45 -13.60
CA PRO A 34 17.35 9.42 -13.69
C PRO A 34 18.58 9.89 -12.92
N MET A 35 19.15 9.04 -12.10
CA MET A 35 20.40 9.39 -11.42
C MET A 35 21.40 9.83 -12.50
N PRO A 36 22.03 11.01 -12.39
CA PRO A 36 23.09 11.39 -13.31
C PRO A 36 24.14 10.26 -13.38
N ALA A 37 24.75 10.07 -14.54
CA ALA A 37 25.84 9.11 -14.67
C ALA A 37 27.05 9.62 -13.86
N PHE A 38 27.31 9.01 -12.73
CA PHE A 38 28.50 9.26 -11.92
C PHE A 38 29.58 8.19 -12.20
N PRO A 39 30.86 8.55 -12.13
CA PRO A 39 31.93 7.55 -12.24
C PRO A 39 31.79 6.47 -11.14
N PRO A 40 32.00 5.18 -11.47
CA PRO A 40 31.86 4.09 -10.50
C PRO A 40 32.92 4.10 -9.38
N THR A 41 33.90 4.99 -9.47
CA THR A 41 34.96 5.19 -8.47
C THR A 41 34.84 6.52 -7.72
N LEU A 42 33.73 7.25 -7.92
CA LEU A 42 33.51 8.58 -7.34
C LEU A 42 33.72 8.60 -5.81
N GLY A 43 33.19 7.60 -5.12
CA GLY A 43 33.20 7.50 -3.66
C GLY A 43 34.43 6.82 -3.06
N ARG A 44 35.50 6.59 -3.84
CA ARG A 44 36.71 5.90 -3.32
C ARG A 44 37.33 6.68 -2.16
N GLY A 45 37.48 6.01 -1.01
CA GLY A 45 38.00 6.61 0.22
C GLY A 45 37.00 7.45 1.00
N VAL A 46 35.74 7.54 0.56
CA VAL A 46 34.66 8.26 1.26
C VAL A 46 33.79 7.26 2.00
N ARG A 47 33.66 7.46 3.30
CA ARG A 47 32.91 6.57 4.22
C ARG A 47 31.48 7.07 4.41
N VAL A 48 30.51 6.18 4.21
CA VAL A 48 29.09 6.49 4.39
C VAL A 48 28.47 5.49 5.35
N ALA A 49 27.86 5.97 6.41
CA ALA A 49 27.00 5.15 7.26
C ALA A 49 25.53 5.28 6.80
N VAL A 50 24.86 4.14 6.68
CA VAL A 50 23.44 4.04 6.44
C VAL A 50 22.77 3.54 7.72
N LEU A 51 21.88 4.33 8.31
CA LEU A 51 21.16 3.97 9.53
C LEU A 51 19.83 3.31 9.18
N GLY A 52 19.73 2.02 9.50
CA GLY A 52 18.60 1.15 9.19
C GLY A 52 18.78 0.32 7.93
N ALA A 53 18.51 -0.98 8.03
CA ALA A 53 18.51 -1.94 6.92
C ALA A 53 17.08 -2.21 6.38
N GLY A 54 16.20 -1.20 6.39
CA GLY A 54 14.93 -1.21 5.69
C GLY A 54 15.11 -1.07 4.18
N VAL A 55 14.02 -1.08 3.41
CA VAL A 55 14.05 -0.95 1.94
C VAL A 55 14.84 0.28 1.50
N GLY A 56 14.59 1.45 2.11
CA GLY A 56 15.31 2.68 1.76
C GLY A 56 16.81 2.60 2.06
N GLY A 57 17.18 2.07 3.25
CA GLY A 57 18.59 1.93 3.62
C GLY A 57 19.36 0.94 2.74
N LEU A 58 18.76 -0.20 2.43
CA LEU A 58 19.37 -1.19 1.52
C LEU A 58 19.49 -0.67 0.08
N CYS A 59 18.51 0.10 -0.41
CA CYS A 59 18.59 0.80 -1.68
C CYS A 59 19.75 1.81 -1.67
N ALA A 60 19.84 2.67 -0.64
CA ALA A 60 20.93 3.63 -0.52
C ALA A 60 22.30 2.93 -0.48
N ALA A 61 22.45 1.88 0.32
CA ALA A 61 23.69 1.11 0.39
C ALA A 61 24.07 0.46 -0.95
N TYR A 62 23.08 -0.08 -1.65
CA TYR A 62 23.27 -0.69 -2.97
C TYR A 62 23.72 0.33 -4.01
N GLU A 63 23.12 1.51 -4.07
CA GLU A 63 23.50 2.54 -5.02
C GLU A 63 24.86 3.19 -4.66
N LEU A 64 25.12 3.47 -3.38
CA LEU A 64 26.40 4.04 -2.94
C LEU A 64 27.58 3.11 -3.26
N GLN A 65 27.46 1.79 -2.99
CA GLN A 65 28.53 0.85 -3.29
C GLN A 65 28.81 0.74 -4.80
N LYS A 66 27.80 0.93 -5.66
CA LYS A 66 27.99 0.97 -7.13
C LYS A 66 28.89 2.14 -7.55
N LEU A 67 28.89 3.22 -6.78
CA LEU A 67 29.68 4.43 -6.99
C LEU A 67 31.04 4.39 -6.28
N GLY A 68 31.37 3.29 -5.59
CA GLY A 68 32.66 3.08 -4.94
C GLY A 68 32.80 3.64 -3.53
N PHE A 69 31.70 4.08 -2.88
CA PHE A 69 31.71 4.50 -1.48
C PHE A 69 31.99 3.32 -0.53
N GLU A 70 32.65 3.61 0.59
CA GLU A 70 32.85 2.70 1.70
C GLU A 70 31.63 2.72 2.60
N VAL A 71 30.73 1.73 2.44
CA VAL A 71 29.41 1.74 3.08
C VAL A 71 29.37 0.81 4.28
N ALA A 72 28.84 1.31 5.41
CA ALA A 72 28.44 0.50 6.56
C ALA A 72 26.94 0.73 6.82
N VAL A 73 26.15 -0.35 6.88
CA VAL A 73 24.73 -0.30 7.26
C VAL A 73 24.59 -0.70 8.72
N LEU A 74 24.05 0.18 9.56
CA LEU A 74 23.85 -0.04 10.97
C LEU A 74 22.36 -0.33 11.23
N GLU A 75 22.05 -1.59 11.57
CA GLU A 75 20.69 -2.04 11.85
C GLU A 75 20.56 -2.35 13.35
N SER A 76 19.58 -1.72 13.98
CA SER A 76 19.34 -1.85 15.42
C SER A 76 18.81 -3.24 15.83
N SER A 77 18.04 -3.86 14.95
CA SER A 77 17.41 -5.16 15.18
C SER A 77 18.30 -6.34 14.74
N GLU A 78 17.77 -7.55 14.89
CA GLU A 78 18.44 -8.80 14.47
C GLU A 78 18.16 -9.14 12.99
N ARG A 79 17.30 -8.38 12.32
CA ARG A 79 16.88 -8.64 10.94
C ARG A 79 16.88 -7.38 10.09
N ALA A 80 17.07 -7.55 8.80
CA ALA A 80 16.84 -6.50 7.81
C ALA A 80 15.36 -6.40 7.43
N GLY A 81 15.02 -5.44 6.56
CA GLY A 81 13.70 -5.26 5.97
C GLY A 81 12.82 -4.23 6.68
N GLY A 82 13.11 -3.87 7.93
CA GLY A 82 12.31 -2.91 8.69
C GLY A 82 10.84 -3.33 8.74
N ARG A 83 9.93 -2.46 8.27
CA ARG A 83 8.49 -2.74 8.15
C ARG A 83 8.14 -3.75 7.05
N SER A 84 9.02 -4.00 6.08
CA SER A 84 8.78 -5.01 5.04
C SER A 84 9.06 -6.42 5.59
N LEU A 85 8.16 -6.88 6.43
CA LEU A 85 8.21 -8.16 7.12
C LEU A 85 7.15 -9.10 6.54
N THR A 86 7.59 -10.28 6.11
CA THR A 86 6.73 -11.42 5.79
C THR A 86 6.97 -12.51 6.82
N LEU A 87 5.93 -12.91 7.53
CA LEU A 87 5.98 -13.94 8.57
C LEU A 87 5.77 -15.33 7.97
N ARG A 88 6.61 -16.28 8.37
CA ARG A 88 6.56 -17.69 7.99
C ARG A 88 6.76 -18.58 9.21
N LYS A 89 6.55 -19.88 9.06
CA LYS A 89 6.79 -20.87 10.13
C LYS A 89 8.18 -20.70 10.74
N GLY A 90 8.21 -20.56 12.06
CA GLY A 90 9.43 -20.40 12.84
C GLY A 90 9.86 -18.95 13.07
N ASP A 91 9.32 -17.98 12.35
CA ASP A 91 9.62 -16.56 12.59
C ASP A 91 9.13 -16.15 13.98
N ARG A 92 9.98 -15.42 14.69
CA ARG A 92 9.71 -14.93 16.04
C ARG A 92 9.79 -13.40 16.07
N PHE A 93 8.87 -12.79 16.79
CA PHE A 93 8.88 -11.36 17.05
C PHE A 93 8.23 -11.05 18.40
N GLN A 94 8.54 -9.88 18.92
CA GLN A 94 8.02 -9.42 20.20
C GLN A 94 7.66 -7.94 20.09
N GLU A 95 6.50 -7.60 20.60
CA GLU A 95 6.09 -6.22 20.84
C GLU A 95 6.61 -5.77 22.19
N ILE A 96 6.78 -4.45 22.38
CA ILE A 96 7.13 -3.87 23.67
C ILE A 96 6.10 -4.29 24.71
N ASP A 97 6.59 -4.80 25.83
CA ASP A 97 5.78 -5.30 26.94
C ASP A 97 4.80 -6.43 26.58
N GLY A 98 5.00 -7.04 25.40
CA GLY A 98 4.19 -8.14 24.91
C GLY A 98 4.91 -9.50 25.00
N PRO A 99 4.17 -10.61 24.83
CA PRO A 99 4.77 -11.94 24.73
C PRO A 99 5.54 -12.10 23.43
N VAL A 100 6.54 -12.98 23.41
CA VAL A 100 7.14 -13.46 22.18
C VAL A 100 6.10 -14.26 21.41
N GLN A 101 5.82 -13.86 20.18
CA GLN A 101 4.98 -14.61 19.25
C GLN A 101 5.86 -15.43 18.30
N THR A 102 5.45 -16.65 18.01
CA THR A 102 6.09 -17.53 17.02
C THR A 102 5.07 -17.84 15.95
N CYS A 103 5.41 -17.54 14.71
CA CYS A 103 4.57 -17.91 13.57
C CYS A 103 4.61 -19.43 13.37
N THR A 104 3.44 -20.05 13.30
CA THR A 104 3.30 -21.51 13.18
C THR A 104 2.59 -21.96 11.91
N PHE A 105 2.47 -21.08 10.89
CA PHE A 105 1.85 -21.42 9.60
C PHE A 105 2.48 -22.68 9.00
N GLU A 106 1.64 -23.54 8.42
CA GLU A 106 2.02 -24.81 7.81
C GLU A 106 2.01 -24.71 6.27
N ASP A 107 2.47 -25.74 5.60
CA ASP A 107 2.44 -25.92 4.16
C ASP A 107 2.99 -24.72 3.36
N GLY A 108 4.05 -24.07 3.86
CA GLY A 108 4.66 -22.92 3.22
C GLY A 108 3.86 -21.62 3.32
N GLY A 109 2.82 -21.58 4.15
CA GLY A 109 2.00 -20.40 4.39
C GLY A 109 2.80 -19.18 4.86
N TRP A 110 2.42 -18.00 4.41
CA TRP A 110 3.08 -16.74 4.77
C TRP A 110 2.09 -15.57 4.84
N MET A 111 2.46 -14.56 5.61
CA MET A 111 1.69 -13.32 5.76
C MET A 111 2.58 -12.09 5.63
N ASN A 112 2.19 -11.14 4.82
CA ASN A 112 2.80 -9.81 4.81
C ASN A 112 2.32 -8.97 6.00
N ALA A 113 3.12 -8.95 7.07
CA ALA A 113 2.82 -8.17 8.27
C ALA A 113 2.92 -6.65 8.04
N GLY A 114 3.74 -6.23 7.08
CA GLY A 114 3.90 -4.84 6.63
C GLY A 114 3.19 -4.55 5.31
N PRO A 115 3.89 -3.96 4.29
CA PRO A 115 3.33 -3.72 2.99
C PRO A 115 2.80 -5.01 2.37
N GLY A 116 1.73 -4.95 1.61
CA GLY A 116 1.08 -6.15 1.04
C GLY A 116 1.08 -6.20 -0.48
N ARG A 117 1.38 -5.10 -1.17
CA ARG A 117 1.22 -4.98 -2.63
C ARG A 117 2.01 -3.83 -3.23
N ILE A 118 2.18 -3.87 -4.54
CA ILE A 118 2.90 -2.88 -5.35
C ILE A 118 1.96 -2.38 -6.45
N PRO A 119 1.56 -1.10 -6.46
CA PRO A 119 0.89 -0.49 -7.60
C PRO A 119 1.78 -0.48 -8.85
N GLN A 120 1.20 -0.66 -10.05
CA GLN A 120 1.97 -0.76 -11.29
C GLN A 120 2.76 0.52 -11.63
N HIS A 121 2.26 1.68 -11.19
CA HIS A 121 2.94 2.97 -11.37
C HIS A 121 4.09 3.23 -10.38
N HIS A 122 4.35 2.30 -9.46
CA HIS A 122 5.54 2.30 -8.62
C HIS A 122 6.75 1.79 -9.40
N VAL A 123 7.12 2.53 -10.43
CA VAL A 123 8.07 2.10 -11.48
C VAL A 123 9.45 1.78 -10.94
N ASP A 124 9.98 2.53 -9.97
CA ASP A 124 11.29 2.24 -9.39
C ASP A 124 11.30 0.91 -8.64
N VAL A 125 10.22 0.58 -7.91
CA VAL A 125 10.10 -0.74 -7.26
C VAL A 125 10.04 -1.85 -8.29
N VAL A 126 9.25 -1.68 -9.36
CA VAL A 126 9.13 -2.68 -10.44
C VAL A 126 10.46 -2.84 -11.19
N ASP A 127 11.17 -1.75 -11.47
CA ASP A 127 12.47 -1.78 -12.14
C ASP A 127 13.53 -2.47 -11.26
N TYR A 128 13.54 -2.18 -9.96
CA TYR A 128 14.41 -2.93 -9.03
C TYR A 128 14.01 -4.40 -8.92
N CYS A 129 12.72 -4.75 -8.93
CA CYS A 129 12.34 -6.18 -8.97
C CYS A 129 12.99 -6.88 -10.16
N ARG A 130 13.00 -6.25 -11.34
CA ARG A 130 13.66 -6.78 -12.55
C ARG A 130 15.17 -6.86 -12.38
N GLU A 131 15.81 -5.78 -11.90
CA GLU A 131 17.28 -5.73 -11.69
C GLU A 131 17.74 -6.76 -10.65
N LEU A 132 16.98 -6.94 -9.59
CA LEU A 132 17.31 -7.81 -8.46
C LEU A 132 16.88 -9.27 -8.64
N GLY A 133 16.23 -9.60 -9.76
CA GLY A 133 15.70 -10.94 -10.02
C GLY A 133 14.58 -11.36 -9.07
N VAL A 134 13.70 -10.42 -8.71
CA VAL A 134 12.52 -10.68 -7.88
C VAL A 134 11.32 -10.93 -8.79
N THR A 135 10.77 -12.13 -8.74
CA THR A 135 9.58 -12.49 -9.51
C THR A 135 8.36 -11.80 -8.94
N LEU A 136 7.59 -11.15 -9.80
CA LEU A 136 6.30 -10.54 -9.45
C LEU A 136 5.15 -11.40 -9.96
N GLU A 137 4.08 -11.42 -9.19
CA GLU A 137 2.80 -12.04 -9.54
C GLU A 137 1.65 -11.06 -9.30
N PRO A 138 0.47 -11.29 -9.90
CA PRO A 138 -0.71 -10.46 -9.65
C PRO A 138 -1.12 -10.47 -8.18
N TYR A 139 -1.44 -9.30 -7.65
CA TYR A 139 -2.15 -9.13 -6.38
C TYR A 139 -3.55 -8.62 -6.69
N ILE A 140 -4.56 -9.41 -6.40
CA ILE A 140 -5.95 -9.02 -6.57
C ILE A 140 -6.32 -8.09 -5.40
N PHE A 141 -6.64 -6.85 -5.73
CA PHE A 141 -7.02 -5.85 -4.73
C PHE A 141 -8.53 -5.88 -4.48
N SER A 142 -9.32 -6.05 -5.54
CA SER A 142 -10.77 -6.06 -5.48
C SER A 142 -11.35 -7.11 -6.43
N GLY A 143 -12.24 -7.91 -5.88
CA GLY A 143 -13.07 -8.87 -6.60
C GLY A 143 -14.55 -8.54 -6.42
N ARG A 144 -15.39 -8.94 -7.36
CA ARG A 144 -16.84 -8.70 -7.28
C ARG A 144 -17.50 -9.42 -6.10
N THR A 145 -16.93 -10.55 -5.69
CA THR A 145 -17.41 -11.41 -4.61
C THR A 145 -16.86 -11.04 -3.24
N ASN A 146 -15.88 -10.11 -3.16
CA ASN A 146 -15.47 -9.57 -1.87
C ASN A 146 -16.65 -8.97 -1.13
N LEU A 147 -16.68 -9.11 0.19
CA LEU A 147 -17.84 -8.82 1.02
C LEU A 147 -17.73 -7.46 1.71
N ASP A 148 -18.86 -6.84 1.99
CA ASP A 148 -18.97 -5.64 2.81
C ASP A 148 -20.09 -5.83 3.84
N THR A 149 -19.78 -5.63 5.13
CA THR A 149 -20.73 -5.70 6.24
C THR A 149 -21.03 -4.34 6.86
N ARG A 150 -20.41 -3.26 6.36
CA ARG A 150 -20.56 -1.91 6.93
C ARG A 150 -21.98 -1.37 6.71
N GLY A 151 -22.34 -0.43 7.59
CA GLY A 151 -23.62 0.28 7.49
C GLY A 151 -24.82 -0.50 7.98
N ALA A 152 -24.64 -1.50 8.84
CA ALA A 152 -25.72 -2.04 9.65
C ALA A 152 -26.18 -0.97 10.66
N PRO A 153 -27.47 -0.90 10.99
CA PRO A 153 -27.93 -0.11 12.13
C PRO A 153 -27.20 -0.55 13.41
N GLU A 154 -26.96 0.40 14.33
CA GLU A 154 -26.34 0.11 15.60
C GLU A 154 -27.08 -1.03 16.34
N GLY A 155 -26.33 -2.03 16.78
CA GLY A 155 -26.90 -3.22 17.46
C GLY A 155 -27.48 -4.29 16.54
N SER A 156 -27.45 -4.12 15.21
CA SER A 156 -27.86 -5.16 14.25
C SER A 156 -26.68 -5.76 13.51
N VAL A 157 -26.82 -7.03 13.10
CA VAL A 157 -25.83 -7.71 12.25
C VAL A 157 -26.32 -7.62 10.80
N ARG A 158 -25.59 -6.89 9.97
CA ARG A 158 -25.86 -6.89 8.53
C ARG A 158 -25.35 -8.17 7.92
N GLN A 159 -26.15 -8.77 7.06
CA GLN A 159 -25.68 -9.88 6.23
C GLN A 159 -24.57 -9.38 5.29
N PRO A 160 -23.46 -10.13 5.17
CA PRO A 160 -22.39 -9.78 4.25
C PRO A 160 -22.90 -9.65 2.83
N MET A 161 -22.47 -8.61 2.12
CA MET A 161 -22.97 -8.31 0.78
C MET A 161 -21.82 -8.23 -0.21
N PRO A 162 -21.89 -8.90 -1.37
CA PRO A 162 -20.86 -8.78 -2.39
C PRO A 162 -20.70 -7.34 -2.88
N VAL A 163 -19.45 -6.85 -2.90
CA VAL A 163 -19.12 -5.49 -3.36
C VAL A 163 -19.62 -5.26 -4.79
N GLY A 164 -19.56 -6.28 -5.65
CA GLY A 164 -20.08 -6.21 -7.01
C GLY A 164 -21.58 -5.90 -7.08
N ARG A 165 -22.38 -6.39 -6.12
CA ARG A 165 -23.81 -6.05 -6.00
C ARG A 165 -23.97 -4.58 -5.65
N ILE A 166 -23.30 -4.13 -4.59
CA ILE A 166 -23.39 -2.74 -4.09
C ILE A 166 -23.01 -1.73 -5.18
N VAL A 167 -21.89 -1.97 -5.87
CA VAL A 167 -21.40 -1.11 -6.96
C VAL A 167 -22.41 -0.99 -8.10
N ASN A 168 -22.97 -2.12 -8.55
CA ASN A 168 -23.88 -2.11 -9.69
C ASN A 168 -25.26 -1.55 -9.33
N ASP A 169 -25.79 -1.87 -8.14
CA ASP A 169 -27.05 -1.29 -7.66
C ASP A 169 -26.92 0.23 -7.50
N LEU A 170 -25.80 0.72 -6.92
CA LEU A 170 -25.57 2.16 -6.78
C LEU A 170 -25.49 2.85 -8.16
N ARG A 171 -24.76 2.27 -9.11
CA ARG A 171 -24.66 2.80 -10.47
C ARG A 171 -26.01 2.83 -11.17
N GLY A 172 -26.78 1.74 -11.03
CA GLY A 172 -28.10 1.63 -11.63
C GLY A 172 -29.09 2.65 -11.05
N GLN A 173 -29.17 2.76 -9.75
CA GLN A 173 -30.05 3.72 -9.06
C GLN A 173 -29.70 5.18 -9.39
N VAL A 174 -28.41 5.53 -9.38
CA VAL A 174 -27.95 6.90 -9.73
C VAL A 174 -28.25 7.22 -11.20
N ALA A 175 -28.00 6.29 -12.12
CA ALA A 175 -28.27 6.49 -13.54
C ALA A 175 -29.78 6.66 -13.83
N ALA A 176 -30.62 5.85 -13.21
CA ALA A 176 -32.08 5.95 -13.33
C ALA A 176 -32.60 7.30 -12.78
N MET A 177 -32.09 7.71 -11.63
CA MET A 177 -32.46 9.01 -11.03
C MET A 177 -32.06 10.18 -11.94
N LEU A 178 -30.86 10.14 -12.56
CA LEU A 178 -30.41 11.18 -13.46
C LEU A 178 -31.27 11.23 -14.74
N ASP A 179 -31.58 10.10 -15.39
CA ASP A 179 -32.45 10.07 -16.56
C ASP A 179 -33.86 10.59 -16.22
N GLN A 180 -34.41 10.20 -15.06
CA GLN A 180 -35.69 10.72 -14.59
C GLN A 180 -35.66 12.24 -14.37
N CYS A 181 -34.62 12.78 -13.75
CA CYS A 181 -34.46 14.23 -13.56
C CYS A 181 -34.39 14.97 -14.90
N MET A 182 -33.62 14.45 -15.86
CA MET A 182 -33.50 15.05 -17.20
C MET A 182 -34.84 15.08 -17.93
N LYS A 183 -35.60 13.99 -17.93
CA LYS A 183 -36.91 13.91 -18.61
C LYS A 183 -37.98 14.78 -17.94
N ARG A 184 -37.94 14.93 -16.62
CA ARG A 184 -38.87 15.78 -15.87
C ARG A 184 -38.55 17.28 -15.96
N SER A 185 -37.31 17.67 -16.20
CA SER A 185 -36.90 19.08 -16.25
C SER A 185 -37.37 19.82 -17.47
N GLY A 186 -37.94 19.14 -18.49
CA GLY A 186 -38.32 19.73 -19.77
C GLY A 186 -37.14 20.22 -20.61
N ALA A 187 -35.90 19.89 -20.21
CA ALA A 187 -34.71 20.17 -21.00
C ALA A 187 -34.75 19.41 -22.34
N PRO A 188 -34.13 19.95 -23.43
CA PRO A 188 -34.01 19.21 -24.68
C PRO A 188 -33.46 17.82 -24.44
N GLN A 189 -34.17 16.78 -24.92
CA GLN A 189 -33.79 15.39 -24.70
C GLN A 189 -32.45 15.10 -25.41
N ASN A 190 -31.43 14.76 -24.65
CA ASN A 190 -30.15 14.31 -25.18
C ASN A 190 -30.15 12.77 -25.22
N LEU A 191 -30.46 12.20 -26.41
CA LEU A 191 -30.55 10.75 -26.62
C LEU A 191 -29.23 10.04 -26.36
N GLU A 192 -28.09 10.66 -26.71
CA GLU A 192 -26.77 10.06 -26.44
C GLU A 192 -26.48 9.96 -24.96
N LEU A 193 -26.84 10.97 -24.19
CA LEU A 193 -26.68 10.94 -22.73
C LEU A 193 -27.61 9.91 -22.08
N SER A 194 -28.87 9.80 -22.52
CA SER A 194 -29.77 8.74 -22.04
C SER A 194 -29.25 7.35 -22.42
N ALA A 195 -28.70 7.15 -23.61
CA ALA A 195 -28.08 5.89 -24.02
C ALA A 195 -26.84 5.58 -23.17
N MET A 196 -26.00 6.56 -22.89
CA MET A 196 -24.85 6.44 -22.01
C MET A 196 -25.27 6.05 -20.58
N LEU A 197 -26.29 6.70 -20.02
CA LEU A 197 -26.83 6.35 -18.70
C LEU A 197 -27.40 4.93 -18.67
N LYS A 198 -28.07 4.50 -19.75
CA LYS A 198 -28.55 3.14 -19.90
C LYS A 198 -27.42 2.11 -19.79
N GLU A 199 -26.35 2.32 -20.55
CA GLU A 199 -25.16 1.44 -20.50
C GLU A 199 -24.45 1.53 -19.16
N PHE A 200 -24.23 2.72 -18.63
CA PHE A 200 -23.57 2.93 -17.35
C PHE A 200 -24.29 2.22 -16.21
N GLY A 201 -25.62 2.39 -16.13
CA GLY A 201 -26.43 1.85 -15.04
C GLY A 201 -27.00 0.45 -15.30
N GLY A 202 -26.91 -0.08 -16.52
CA GLY A 202 -27.63 -1.32 -16.90
C GLY A 202 -29.14 -1.14 -16.84
N LEU A 203 -29.65 0.01 -17.32
CA LEU A 203 -31.05 0.36 -17.22
C LEU A 203 -31.92 -0.34 -18.28
N SER A 204 -33.18 -0.56 -17.95
CA SER A 204 -34.23 -1.04 -18.85
C SER A 204 -34.98 0.15 -19.46
N GLY A 205 -35.56 -0.05 -20.64
CA GLY A 205 -36.34 0.94 -21.37
C GLY A 205 -35.66 1.41 -22.64
N ASP A 206 -36.32 2.31 -23.36
CA ASP A 206 -35.88 2.89 -24.62
C ASP A 206 -35.45 4.36 -24.41
N PRO A 207 -34.18 4.72 -24.65
CA PRO A 207 -33.71 6.11 -24.51
C PRO A 207 -34.49 7.13 -25.34
N ALA A 208 -35.06 6.70 -26.48
CA ALA A 208 -35.84 7.55 -27.40
C ALA A 208 -37.27 7.83 -26.94
N LYS A 209 -37.75 7.13 -25.90
CA LYS A 209 -39.10 7.33 -25.35
C LYS A 209 -39.13 8.40 -24.25
N PRO A 210 -40.30 9.08 -24.08
CA PRO A 210 -40.45 10.08 -23.03
C PRO A 210 -40.40 9.48 -21.62
N ASP A 211 -40.71 8.19 -21.47
CA ASP A 211 -40.72 7.51 -20.18
C ASP A 211 -39.28 7.36 -19.64
N PRO A 212 -39.07 7.63 -18.34
CA PRO A 212 -37.76 7.44 -17.74
C PRO A 212 -37.27 6.00 -17.84
N LEU A 213 -35.95 5.84 -18.03
CA LEU A 213 -35.28 4.54 -17.90
C LEU A 213 -35.35 4.06 -16.44
N THR A 214 -35.45 2.75 -16.24
CA THR A 214 -35.61 2.14 -14.92
C THR A 214 -34.48 1.18 -14.62
N TYR A 215 -34.10 1.10 -13.34
CA TYR A 215 -33.15 0.09 -12.87
C TYR A 215 -33.88 -1.09 -12.23
N THR A 216 -33.77 -2.26 -12.82
CA THR A 216 -34.40 -3.51 -12.35
C THR A 216 -33.41 -4.64 -12.17
N ASN A 217 -32.11 -4.39 -12.41
CA ASN A 217 -31.07 -5.41 -12.53
C ASN A 217 -31.36 -6.49 -13.60
N ALA A 218 -32.17 -6.18 -14.61
CA ALA A 218 -32.47 -7.13 -15.69
C ALA A 218 -31.23 -7.63 -16.44
N THR A 219 -30.13 -6.89 -16.41
CA THR A 219 -28.84 -7.29 -16.98
C THR A 219 -28.06 -8.27 -16.09
N GLY A 220 -28.51 -8.54 -14.87
CA GLY A 220 -27.84 -9.40 -13.90
C GLY A 220 -26.48 -8.89 -13.39
N ARG A 221 -26.13 -7.61 -13.64
CA ARG A 221 -24.84 -7.03 -13.23
C ARG A 221 -24.64 -7.04 -11.70
N ALA A 222 -25.71 -6.92 -10.93
CA ALA A 222 -25.67 -6.97 -9.46
C ALA A 222 -25.70 -8.42 -8.91
N GLY A 223 -25.83 -9.42 -9.76
CA GLY A 223 -25.88 -10.83 -9.39
C GLY A 223 -27.25 -11.46 -9.64
N TYR A 224 -27.36 -12.73 -9.29
CA TYR A 224 -28.51 -13.58 -9.58
C TYR A 224 -28.95 -14.35 -8.32
N ILE A 225 -30.24 -14.64 -8.21
CA ILE A 225 -30.79 -15.70 -7.35
C ILE A 225 -30.46 -17.04 -8.00
N ASP A 226 -30.79 -17.16 -9.28
CA ASP A 226 -30.47 -18.33 -10.11
C ASP A 226 -29.52 -17.84 -11.23
N PRO A 227 -28.22 -18.14 -11.15
CA PRO A 227 -27.26 -17.66 -12.16
C PRO A 227 -27.45 -18.37 -13.51
N PRO A 228 -27.03 -17.75 -14.62
CA PRO A 228 -26.99 -18.39 -15.92
C PRO A 228 -26.23 -19.71 -15.88
N GLY A 229 -26.83 -20.76 -16.42
CA GLY A 229 -26.25 -22.11 -16.44
C GLY A 229 -26.97 -23.01 -17.47
N LEU A 230 -27.64 -24.03 -17.00
CA LEU A 230 -28.48 -24.86 -17.85
C LEU A 230 -29.72 -24.09 -18.32
N LEU A 231 -30.44 -24.62 -19.32
CA LEU A 231 -31.64 -23.97 -19.85
C LEU A 231 -32.79 -23.86 -18.83
N VAL A 232 -32.77 -24.68 -17.81
CA VAL A 232 -33.80 -24.72 -16.77
C VAL A 232 -33.11 -24.85 -15.40
N PRO A 233 -33.42 -24.01 -14.42
CA PRO A 233 -34.30 -22.81 -14.52
C PRO A 233 -33.66 -21.70 -15.36
N PRO A 234 -34.45 -20.78 -15.90
CA PRO A 234 -33.92 -19.57 -16.55
C PRO A 234 -33.21 -18.67 -15.53
N PRO A 235 -32.25 -17.84 -15.97
CA PRO A 235 -31.55 -16.91 -15.07
C PRO A 235 -32.54 -15.99 -14.36
N ASN A 236 -32.38 -15.84 -13.04
CA ASN A 236 -33.21 -15.01 -12.19
C ASN A 236 -32.33 -13.95 -11.48
N PRO A 237 -32.25 -12.67 -11.98
CA PRO A 237 -31.47 -11.63 -11.39
C PRO A 237 -31.93 -11.28 -9.96
N LEU A 238 -30.98 -10.90 -9.09
CA LEU A 238 -31.29 -10.36 -7.77
C LEU A 238 -32.15 -9.09 -7.88
N PRO A 239 -33.16 -8.90 -7.02
CA PRO A 239 -33.85 -7.62 -6.92
C PRO A 239 -32.86 -6.51 -6.48
N PRO A 240 -32.96 -5.29 -7.07
CA PRO A 240 -32.04 -4.21 -6.75
C PRO A 240 -32.21 -3.73 -5.31
N LEU A 241 -31.12 -3.28 -4.70
CA LEU A 241 -31.15 -2.52 -3.45
C LEU A 241 -31.79 -1.15 -3.71
N SER A 242 -32.55 -0.66 -2.75
CA SER A 242 -33.11 0.68 -2.85
C SER A 242 -32.03 1.75 -2.69
N MET A 243 -32.23 2.94 -3.28
CA MET A 243 -31.32 4.09 -3.08
C MET A 243 -31.24 4.47 -1.59
N ASP A 244 -32.35 4.40 -0.87
CA ASP A 244 -32.42 4.69 0.57
C ASP A 244 -31.52 3.76 1.38
N ASP A 245 -31.55 2.46 1.10
CA ASP A 245 -30.69 1.47 1.77
C ASP A 245 -29.22 1.69 1.43
N LEU A 246 -28.90 2.00 0.17
CA LEU A 246 -27.55 2.30 -0.27
C LEU A 246 -26.99 3.55 0.44
N VAL A 247 -27.77 4.63 0.52
CA VAL A 247 -27.36 5.87 1.19
C VAL A 247 -27.19 5.67 2.69
N LYS A 248 -28.18 5.07 3.37
CA LYS A 248 -28.15 4.80 4.81
C LYS A 248 -27.01 3.88 5.22
N SER A 249 -26.66 2.93 4.38
CA SER A 249 -25.60 1.96 4.67
C SER A 249 -24.20 2.56 4.68
N LYS A 250 -23.99 3.72 4.09
CA LYS A 250 -22.67 4.38 3.93
C LYS A 250 -21.56 3.52 3.26
N VAL A 251 -21.91 2.37 2.67
CA VAL A 251 -20.97 1.48 1.95
C VAL A 251 -20.25 2.19 0.81
N TRP A 252 -20.83 3.27 0.29
CA TRP A 252 -20.27 4.09 -0.76
C TRP A 252 -19.03 4.90 -0.33
N GLN A 253 -18.79 5.09 0.98
CA GLN A 253 -17.72 5.98 1.45
C GLN A 253 -16.31 5.52 1.11
N ASP A 254 -16.03 4.22 1.13
CA ASP A 254 -14.67 3.73 0.95
C ASP A 254 -14.52 2.60 -0.08
N SER A 255 -15.23 1.48 0.07
CA SER A 255 -14.98 0.28 -0.75
C SER A 255 -15.34 0.48 -2.21
N VAL A 256 -16.51 1.11 -2.46
CA VAL A 256 -17.12 1.20 -3.80
C VAL A 256 -16.32 2.06 -4.77
N PHE A 257 -15.74 3.15 -4.27
CA PHE A 257 -14.99 4.10 -5.12
C PHE A 257 -13.47 4.02 -4.96
N ARG A 258 -12.95 3.07 -4.18
CA ARG A 258 -11.51 3.00 -3.94
C ARG A 258 -10.72 2.73 -5.22
N GLU A 259 -11.22 1.88 -6.09
CA GLU A 259 -10.58 1.56 -7.38
C GLU A 259 -10.53 2.73 -8.37
N THR A 260 -11.32 3.77 -8.17
CA THR A 260 -11.27 4.97 -8.99
C THR A 260 -10.13 5.93 -8.59
N ARG A 261 -9.48 5.68 -7.46
CA ARG A 261 -8.34 6.47 -7.00
C ARG A 261 -7.06 6.01 -7.70
N TYR A 262 -6.17 6.92 -8.01
CA TYR A 262 -4.94 6.69 -8.79
C TYR A 262 -4.09 5.51 -8.31
N TYR A 263 -3.95 5.33 -7.00
CA TYR A 263 -3.13 4.26 -6.41
C TYR A 263 -3.80 2.89 -6.31
N TRP A 264 -5.11 2.82 -6.57
CA TRP A 264 -5.91 1.63 -6.32
C TRP A 264 -6.52 1.12 -7.61
N GLN A 265 -6.10 -0.07 -8.02
CA GLN A 265 -6.59 -0.77 -9.21
C GLN A 265 -7.06 -2.15 -8.79
N SER A 266 -7.98 -2.75 -9.52
CA SER A 266 -8.49 -4.09 -9.22
C SER A 266 -7.39 -5.13 -9.13
N THR A 267 -6.33 -4.97 -9.93
CA THR A 267 -5.14 -5.84 -9.93
C THR A 267 -3.89 -4.99 -9.72
N LEU A 268 -3.12 -5.35 -8.72
CA LEU A 268 -1.80 -4.79 -8.39
C LEU A 268 -0.74 -5.89 -8.57
N LEU A 269 0.43 -5.70 -8.01
CA LEU A 269 1.52 -6.68 -8.05
C LEU A 269 1.97 -7.03 -6.63
N GLN A 270 2.54 -8.22 -6.46
CA GLN A 270 3.28 -8.63 -5.26
C GLN A 270 4.49 -9.48 -5.66
N PRO A 271 5.58 -9.51 -4.87
CA PRO A 271 6.62 -10.50 -5.05
C PRO A 271 6.10 -11.91 -4.71
N ALA A 272 6.37 -12.88 -5.57
CA ALA A 272 6.09 -14.28 -5.30
C ALA A 272 6.80 -14.72 -4.00
N GLY A 273 6.04 -15.28 -3.08
CA GLY A 273 6.52 -15.69 -1.76
C GLY A 273 6.58 -14.58 -0.71
N GLY A 274 6.10 -13.36 -0.99
CA GLY A 274 5.92 -12.28 -0.01
C GLY A 274 6.78 -11.03 -0.24
N MET A 275 6.36 -9.94 0.37
CA MET A 275 6.95 -8.61 0.14
C MET A 275 8.40 -8.47 0.61
N ASP A 276 8.88 -9.35 1.48
CA ASP A 276 10.27 -9.37 1.93
C ASP A 276 11.25 -9.87 0.85
N MET A 277 10.76 -10.56 -0.18
CA MET A 277 11.58 -10.96 -1.32
C MET A 277 12.22 -9.76 -2.03
N PHE A 278 11.58 -8.60 -1.95
CA PHE A 278 12.10 -7.36 -2.52
C PHE A 278 13.40 -6.91 -1.84
N TRP A 279 13.41 -6.69 -0.53
CA TRP A 279 14.63 -6.29 0.17
C TRP A 279 15.69 -7.40 0.21
N LYS A 280 15.27 -8.67 0.26
CA LYS A 280 16.17 -9.81 0.11
C LYS A 280 16.86 -9.81 -1.26
N GLY A 281 16.21 -9.27 -2.28
CA GLY A 281 16.79 -9.02 -3.59
C GLY A 281 18.03 -8.13 -3.50
N PHE A 282 17.97 -6.98 -2.81
CA PHE A 282 19.13 -6.12 -2.57
C PHE A 282 20.24 -6.86 -1.82
N MET A 283 19.90 -7.59 -0.75
CA MET A 283 20.88 -8.30 0.07
C MET A 283 21.75 -9.30 -0.72
N ARG A 284 21.17 -9.93 -1.75
CA ARG A 284 21.87 -10.90 -2.60
C ARG A 284 22.81 -10.28 -3.62
N GLN A 285 22.69 -8.98 -3.89
CA GLN A 285 23.50 -8.33 -4.93
C GLN A 285 24.97 -8.27 -4.56
N LYS A 286 25.82 -8.64 -5.50
CA LYS A 286 27.29 -8.59 -5.35
C LYS A 286 27.78 -7.16 -5.22
N LEU A 287 28.78 -6.96 -4.36
CA LEU A 287 29.45 -5.66 -4.28
C LEU A 287 30.35 -5.48 -5.51
N ARG A 288 30.25 -4.31 -6.14
CA ARG A 288 30.99 -4.02 -7.37
C ARG A 288 32.49 -3.98 -7.17
N HIS A 289 32.96 -3.45 -6.04
CA HIS A 289 34.37 -3.20 -5.77
C HIS A 289 34.98 -4.16 -4.75
N THR A 290 34.24 -5.17 -4.30
CA THR A 290 34.70 -6.14 -3.30
C THR A 290 34.28 -7.55 -3.74
N PRO A 291 35.06 -8.22 -4.59
CA PRO A 291 34.75 -9.56 -5.08
C PRO A 291 34.47 -10.56 -3.94
N GLY A 292 33.52 -11.45 -4.15
CA GLY A 292 33.12 -12.47 -3.15
C GLY A 292 32.19 -11.97 -2.05
N ARG A 293 31.90 -10.68 -1.97
CA ARG A 293 30.97 -10.10 -1.00
C ARG A 293 29.68 -9.59 -1.66
N ASN A 294 28.64 -9.48 -0.87
CA ASN A 294 27.35 -8.94 -1.30
C ASN A 294 26.86 -7.84 -0.34
N VAL A 295 25.72 -7.20 -0.65
CA VAL A 295 25.16 -6.11 0.16
C VAL A 295 24.88 -6.57 1.60
N ALA A 296 24.52 -7.84 1.83
CA ALA A 296 24.33 -8.36 3.17
C ALA A 296 25.58 -8.23 4.06
N ASN A 297 26.78 -8.27 3.47
CA ASN A 297 28.03 -8.12 4.21
C ASN A 297 28.29 -6.68 4.69
N LEU A 298 27.53 -5.70 4.22
CA LEU A 298 27.60 -4.31 4.70
C LEU A 298 26.78 -4.11 5.98
N VAL A 299 25.84 -5.02 6.29
CA VAL A 299 24.89 -4.86 7.40
C VAL A 299 25.50 -5.35 8.71
N ARG A 300 25.50 -4.47 9.70
CA ARG A 300 25.84 -4.75 11.10
C ARG A 300 24.54 -4.76 11.90
N TYR A 301 24.10 -5.94 12.30
CA TYR A 301 22.92 -6.13 13.13
C TYR A 301 23.21 -5.82 14.60
N ARG A 302 22.16 -5.57 15.39
CA ARG A 302 22.25 -5.17 16.81
C ARG A 302 23.17 -3.96 17.01
N ALA A 303 23.23 -3.09 16.02
CA ALA A 303 24.05 -1.87 15.99
C ALA A 303 23.15 -0.64 16.12
N ARG A 304 22.56 -0.44 17.30
CA ARG A 304 21.70 0.72 17.56
C ARG A 304 22.55 1.98 17.67
N VAL A 305 22.27 2.94 16.80
CA VAL A 305 22.87 4.28 16.91
C VAL A 305 22.12 5.05 17.99
N ASP A 306 22.83 5.44 19.03
CA ASP A 306 22.30 6.17 20.20
C ASP A 306 22.57 7.66 20.13
N THR A 307 23.66 8.07 19.46
CA THR A 307 24.08 9.47 19.37
C THR A 307 24.53 9.82 17.95
N VAL A 308 24.25 11.05 17.54
CA VAL A 308 24.74 11.65 16.29
C VAL A 308 25.40 12.99 16.61
N GLU A 309 26.71 13.08 16.39
CA GLU A 309 27.48 14.30 16.57
C GLU A 309 27.97 14.81 15.23
N MET A 310 27.47 15.95 14.81
CA MET A 310 27.92 16.64 13.60
C MET A 310 29.22 17.37 13.90
N LYS A 311 30.26 17.10 13.11
CA LYS A 311 31.53 17.84 13.09
C LYS A 311 31.67 18.65 11.79
N PRO A 312 32.61 19.59 11.69
CA PRO A 312 32.76 20.40 10.46
C PRO A 312 32.98 19.55 9.20
N SER A 313 33.71 18.45 9.28
CA SER A 313 34.10 17.62 8.13
C SER A 313 33.57 16.16 8.18
N THR A 314 33.04 15.70 9.31
CA THR A 314 32.62 14.33 9.54
C THR A 314 31.36 14.26 10.41
N VAL A 315 30.84 13.05 10.58
CA VAL A 315 29.78 12.73 11.56
C VAL A 315 30.27 11.60 12.43
N VAL A 316 30.14 11.74 13.74
CA VAL A 316 30.45 10.68 14.70
C VAL A 316 29.15 10.06 15.21
N LEU A 317 29.04 8.77 15.07
CA LEU A 317 27.91 7.97 15.49
C LEU A 317 28.29 7.15 16.73
N GLY A 318 27.57 7.32 17.83
CA GLY A 318 27.69 6.43 18.99
C GLY A 318 26.80 5.21 18.81
N ILE A 319 27.36 4.03 19.06
CA ILE A 319 26.70 2.74 18.82
C ILE A 319 26.61 1.96 20.12
N ASN A 320 25.40 1.60 20.55
CA ASN A 320 25.12 0.81 21.78
C ASN A 320 25.79 1.37 23.05
N GLY A 321 26.00 2.68 23.11
CA GLY A 321 26.66 3.37 24.22
C GLY A 321 28.12 2.94 24.48
N ARG A 322 28.77 2.19 23.58
CA ARG A 322 30.09 1.58 23.81
C ARG A 322 31.11 1.83 22.69
N ALA A 323 30.65 1.93 21.47
CA ALA A 323 31.52 2.11 20.29
C ALA A 323 31.16 3.40 19.56
N SER A 324 32.10 3.93 18.78
CA SER A 324 31.86 5.06 17.88
C SER A 324 32.32 4.73 16.46
N LEU A 325 31.66 5.33 15.49
CA LEU A 325 32.01 5.27 14.08
C LEU A 325 32.04 6.68 13.50
N GLU A 326 33.19 7.10 13.00
CA GLU A 326 33.32 8.39 12.30
C GLU A 326 33.26 8.17 10.79
N VAL A 327 32.40 8.95 10.11
CA VAL A 327 32.14 8.84 8.68
C VAL A 327 32.02 10.22 8.03
N ASP A 328 32.16 10.27 6.71
CA ASP A 328 32.05 11.51 5.97
C ASP A 328 30.60 11.91 5.71
N TYR A 329 29.71 10.93 5.52
CA TYR A 329 28.28 11.13 5.30
C TYR A 329 27.42 10.09 6.03
N VAL A 330 26.19 10.48 6.31
CA VAL A 330 25.17 9.60 6.91
C VAL A 330 23.88 9.68 6.09
N VAL A 331 23.33 8.52 5.75
CA VAL A 331 21.94 8.39 5.28
C VAL A 331 21.14 7.77 6.40
N SER A 332 20.19 8.50 6.98
CA SER A 332 19.34 7.99 8.05
C SER A 332 17.98 7.57 7.50
N THR A 333 17.60 6.32 7.73
CA THR A 333 16.24 5.80 7.48
C THR A 333 15.54 5.42 8.78
N VAL A 334 16.05 5.95 9.89
CA VAL A 334 15.48 5.73 11.23
C VAL A 334 14.08 6.33 11.30
N PRO A 335 13.08 5.59 11.82
CA PRO A 335 11.74 6.14 12.01
C PRO A 335 11.74 7.42 12.84
N MET A 336 10.94 8.42 12.43
CA MET A 336 10.95 9.75 13.07
C MET A 336 10.73 9.74 14.57
N PRO A 337 9.84 8.92 15.17
CA PRO A 337 9.70 8.87 16.62
C PRO A 337 10.98 8.45 17.36
N ILE A 338 11.80 7.62 16.72
CA ILE A 338 13.09 7.16 17.27
C ILE A 338 14.16 8.22 16.99
N PHE A 339 14.25 8.71 15.76
CA PHE A 339 15.25 9.70 15.35
C PHE A 339 15.17 10.98 16.19
N ALA A 340 13.97 11.53 16.37
CA ALA A 340 13.75 12.75 17.16
C ALA A 340 14.15 12.62 18.64
N SER A 341 14.21 11.39 19.17
CA SER A 341 14.61 11.09 20.55
C SER A 341 16.12 10.79 20.71
N MET A 342 16.87 10.70 19.60
CA MET A 342 18.30 10.42 19.64
C MET A 342 19.08 11.61 20.20
N LYS A 343 20.11 11.34 20.98
CA LYS A 343 21.03 12.39 21.43
C LYS A 343 21.83 12.94 20.25
N SER A 344 21.83 14.24 20.06
CA SER A 344 22.58 14.88 18.96
C SER A 344 22.87 16.33 19.27
N ASN A 345 23.79 16.92 18.51
CA ASN A 345 24.05 18.36 18.45
C ASN A 345 23.38 19.03 17.24
N LEU A 346 22.33 18.40 16.69
CA LEU A 346 21.51 18.97 15.62
C LEU A 346 20.71 20.17 16.12
N ASP A 347 20.34 21.05 15.21
CA ASP A 347 19.54 22.23 15.51
C ASP A 347 18.22 21.87 16.20
N ALA A 348 17.86 22.63 17.24
CA ALA A 348 16.65 22.38 18.03
C ALA A 348 15.36 22.52 17.21
N ALA A 349 15.33 23.44 16.23
CA ALA A 349 14.18 23.60 15.34
C ALA A 349 14.03 22.38 14.40
N TYR A 350 15.15 21.82 13.94
CA TYR A 350 15.16 20.59 13.16
C TYR A 350 14.62 19.38 13.95
N LEU A 351 15.08 19.19 15.19
CA LEU A 351 14.60 18.10 16.06
C LEU A 351 13.11 18.27 16.41
N LYS A 352 12.68 19.53 16.64
CA LYS A 352 11.26 19.85 16.85
C LYS A 352 10.42 19.50 15.62
N ALA A 353 10.89 19.82 14.42
CA ALA A 353 10.21 19.46 13.18
C ALA A 353 10.16 17.93 13.00
N ALA A 354 11.24 17.20 13.28
CA ALA A 354 11.27 15.74 13.23
C ALA A 354 10.26 15.10 14.21
N ALA A 355 10.16 15.62 15.42
CA ALA A 355 9.20 15.17 16.43
C ALA A 355 7.74 15.49 16.06
N ALA A 356 7.52 16.52 15.24
CA ALA A 356 6.20 16.95 14.79
C ALA A 356 5.68 16.20 13.56
N ILE A 357 6.47 15.32 12.93
CA ILE A 357 6.01 14.47 11.83
C ILE A 357 4.89 13.54 12.36
N PRO A 358 3.67 13.65 11.84
CA PRO A 358 2.52 12.93 12.36
C PRO A 358 2.56 11.46 11.97
N ILE A 359 2.51 10.58 12.94
CA ILE A 359 2.52 9.12 12.72
C ILE A 359 1.10 8.57 12.66
N VAL A 360 0.89 7.59 11.80
CA VAL A 360 -0.31 6.75 11.73
C VAL A 360 0.03 5.37 12.27
N LYS A 361 -0.74 4.90 13.24
CA LYS A 361 -0.64 3.53 13.76
C LYS A 361 -1.20 2.54 12.77
N ALA A 362 -0.70 1.31 12.78
CA ALA A 362 -1.18 0.25 11.90
C ALA A 362 -1.00 -1.12 12.55
N GLY A 363 -2.06 -1.90 12.57
CA GLY A 363 -2.07 -3.26 13.10
C GLY A 363 -2.59 -4.28 12.08
N LYS A 364 -2.11 -5.52 12.20
CA LYS A 364 -2.57 -6.67 11.41
C LYS A 364 -2.70 -7.93 12.25
N VAL A 365 -3.61 -8.80 11.83
CA VAL A 365 -3.71 -10.18 12.29
C VAL A 365 -3.66 -11.12 11.09
N GLY A 366 -2.86 -12.18 11.18
CA GLY A 366 -2.84 -13.25 10.20
C GLY A 366 -3.45 -14.52 10.76
N TRP A 367 -4.18 -15.25 9.93
CA TRP A 367 -4.75 -16.56 10.23
C TRP A 367 -4.50 -17.53 9.08
N GLN A 368 -4.19 -18.76 9.39
CA GLN A 368 -4.24 -19.85 8.44
C GLN A 368 -5.57 -20.60 8.57
N ALA A 369 -6.14 -21.03 7.45
CA ALA A 369 -7.36 -21.85 7.43
C ALA A 369 -7.44 -22.64 6.13
N GLU A 370 -8.35 -23.63 6.08
CA GLU A 370 -8.86 -24.15 4.80
C GLU A 370 -9.51 -23.00 4.03
N ARG A 371 -9.41 -23.01 2.70
CA ARG A 371 -9.84 -21.90 1.85
C ARG A 371 -11.36 -21.83 1.70
N PHE A 372 -12.09 -21.72 2.82
CA PHE A 372 -13.55 -21.62 2.85
C PHE A 372 -14.08 -20.45 2.02
N TRP A 373 -13.34 -19.34 1.93
CA TRP A 373 -13.69 -18.17 1.13
C TRP A 373 -13.71 -18.46 -0.38
N GLU A 374 -12.88 -19.39 -0.86
CA GLU A 374 -12.92 -19.84 -2.25
C GLU A 374 -14.09 -20.79 -2.48
N GLN A 375 -14.29 -21.75 -1.56
CA GLN A 375 -15.28 -22.82 -1.69
C GLN A 375 -16.71 -22.32 -1.52
N ASN A 376 -16.95 -21.43 -0.54
CA ASN A 376 -18.30 -21.00 -0.18
C ASN A 376 -18.69 -19.70 -0.90
N ASP A 377 -17.74 -18.75 -1.06
CA ASP A 377 -18.04 -17.39 -1.47
C ASP A 377 -17.38 -17.00 -2.81
N GLN A 378 -16.65 -17.92 -3.45
CA GLN A 378 -15.93 -17.71 -4.71
C GLN A 378 -15.00 -16.48 -4.66
N ILE A 379 -14.36 -16.23 -3.51
CA ILE A 379 -13.41 -15.15 -3.31
C ILE A 379 -12.01 -15.65 -3.65
N TYR A 380 -11.41 -15.11 -4.69
CA TYR A 380 -10.06 -15.40 -5.15
C TYR A 380 -9.19 -14.14 -5.01
N GLY A 381 -8.69 -13.89 -3.79
CA GLY A 381 -7.98 -12.66 -3.46
C GLY A 381 -8.93 -11.49 -3.15
N GLY A 382 -8.36 -10.30 -3.07
CA GLY A 382 -9.12 -9.08 -2.80
C GLY A 382 -9.31 -8.76 -1.32
N ILE A 383 -10.08 -7.72 -1.07
CA ILE A 383 -10.32 -7.16 0.26
C ILE A 383 -11.81 -7.10 0.54
N SER A 384 -12.22 -7.68 1.67
CA SER A 384 -13.55 -7.49 2.25
C SER A 384 -13.52 -6.42 3.34
N TRP A 385 -14.62 -5.72 3.51
CA TRP A 385 -14.75 -4.56 4.42
C TRP A 385 -15.64 -4.92 5.59
N VAL A 386 -15.15 -4.66 6.79
CA VAL A 386 -15.80 -5.09 8.03
C VAL A 386 -16.25 -3.86 8.82
N ASP A 387 -17.42 -3.97 9.43
CA ASP A 387 -17.89 -2.98 10.40
C ASP A 387 -17.27 -3.22 11.79
N GLY A 388 -17.06 -2.15 12.55
CA GLY A 388 -16.49 -2.19 13.89
C GLY A 388 -15.01 -1.82 13.95
N LEU A 389 -14.25 -2.44 14.86
CA LEU A 389 -12.85 -2.10 15.13
C LEU A 389 -11.90 -2.60 14.04
N VAL A 390 -12.23 -3.71 13.38
CA VAL A 390 -11.49 -4.20 12.20
C VAL A 390 -12.03 -3.51 10.96
N ASP A 391 -11.16 -2.94 10.12
CA ASP A 391 -11.58 -2.30 8.86
C ASP A 391 -11.66 -3.28 7.70
N GLN A 392 -10.68 -4.19 7.60
CA GLN A 392 -10.49 -5.00 6.39
C GLN A 392 -10.04 -6.42 6.72
N VAL A 393 -10.50 -7.35 5.89
CA VAL A 393 -9.99 -8.71 5.76
C VAL A 393 -9.43 -8.88 4.34
N TRP A 394 -8.18 -9.35 4.21
CA TRP A 394 -7.53 -9.54 2.92
C TRP A 394 -7.35 -11.03 2.64
N TYR A 395 -7.74 -11.46 1.46
CA TYR A 395 -7.57 -12.85 1.03
C TYR A 395 -6.30 -13.01 0.21
N PRO A 396 -5.60 -14.16 0.31
CA PRO A 396 -4.38 -14.39 -0.45
C PRO A 396 -4.66 -14.41 -1.95
N SER A 397 -3.75 -13.79 -2.71
CA SER A 397 -3.76 -13.78 -4.18
C SER A 397 -2.82 -14.84 -4.76
N ASP A 398 -2.41 -15.79 -3.94
CA ASP A 398 -1.50 -16.89 -4.27
C ASP A 398 -2.09 -18.24 -3.86
N GLY A 399 -1.55 -19.32 -4.41
CA GLY A 399 -1.89 -20.68 -4.02
C GLY A 399 -3.36 -21.06 -4.17
N PHE A 400 -4.07 -20.49 -5.16
CA PHE A 400 -5.48 -20.82 -5.41
C PHE A 400 -5.72 -22.32 -5.50
N LEU A 401 -6.86 -22.78 -4.97
CA LEU A 401 -7.29 -24.17 -4.91
C LEU A 401 -6.41 -25.08 -4.04
N SER A 402 -5.37 -24.57 -3.36
CA SER A 402 -4.66 -25.35 -2.36
C SER A 402 -5.53 -25.56 -1.11
N ARG A 403 -5.20 -26.57 -0.31
CA ARG A 403 -5.98 -26.90 0.90
C ARG A 403 -5.96 -25.77 1.93
N LEU A 404 -4.80 -25.21 2.22
CA LEU A 404 -4.62 -24.15 3.19
C LEU A 404 -4.28 -22.83 2.51
N GLY A 405 -4.68 -21.72 3.14
CA GLY A 405 -4.27 -20.37 2.78
C GLY A 405 -4.07 -19.51 4.03
N VAL A 406 -3.30 -18.44 3.89
CA VAL A 406 -3.12 -17.46 4.97
C VAL A 406 -3.82 -16.17 4.59
N LEU A 407 -4.82 -15.77 5.37
CA LEU A 407 -5.51 -14.50 5.20
C LEU A 407 -5.02 -13.45 6.22
N THR A 408 -5.03 -12.19 5.82
CA THR A 408 -4.94 -11.09 6.78
C THR A 408 -6.35 -10.89 7.37
N GLY A 409 -6.56 -11.46 8.54
CA GLY A 409 -7.89 -11.51 9.19
C GLY A 409 -8.28 -10.22 9.90
N ALA A 410 -7.36 -9.28 10.02
CA ALA A 410 -7.61 -7.91 10.46
C ALA A 410 -6.55 -6.98 9.90
N TYR A 411 -6.95 -5.84 9.40
CA TYR A 411 -6.11 -4.69 9.13
C TYR A 411 -6.86 -3.42 9.49
N MET A 412 -6.21 -2.55 10.23
CA MET A 412 -6.73 -1.26 10.62
C MET A 412 -5.61 -0.24 10.74
N THR A 413 -5.97 1.04 10.68
CA THR A 413 -5.05 2.18 10.77
C THR A 413 -5.62 3.29 11.65
N GLY A 414 -4.78 4.24 12.05
CA GLY A 414 -5.19 5.43 12.81
C GLY A 414 -5.74 5.08 14.18
N ASP A 415 -6.87 5.71 14.54
CA ASP A 415 -7.50 5.56 15.87
C ASP A 415 -7.98 4.13 16.13
N LYS A 416 -8.52 3.46 15.12
CA LYS A 416 -8.92 2.05 15.25
C LYS A 416 -7.71 1.14 15.54
N ALA A 417 -6.58 1.38 14.88
CA ALA A 417 -5.36 0.67 15.21
C ALA A 417 -4.90 1.00 16.63
N ALA A 418 -4.96 2.26 17.06
CA ALA A 418 -4.60 2.67 18.40
C ALA A 418 -5.40 1.92 19.47
N GLU A 419 -6.72 1.82 19.30
CA GLU A 419 -7.61 1.08 20.20
C GLU A 419 -7.32 -0.43 20.16
N PHE A 420 -7.26 -1.02 18.96
CA PHE A 420 -6.99 -2.45 18.77
C PHE A 420 -5.64 -2.87 19.36
N ASP A 421 -4.60 -2.11 19.06
CA ASP A 421 -3.22 -2.43 19.46
C ASP A 421 -2.94 -2.17 20.95
N SER A 422 -3.82 -1.42 21.64
CA SER A 422 -3.79 -1.30 23.11
C SER A 422 -4.16 -2.60 23.83
N LYS A 423 -4.82 -3.53 23.15
CA LYS A 423 -5.32 -4.78 23.71
C LYS A 423 -4.24 -5.88 23.72
N PRO A 424 -4.33 -6.84 24.66
CA PRO A 424 -3.47 -8.03 24.64
C PRO A 424 -3.60 -8.81 23.33
N VAL A 425 -2.52 -9.48 22.91
CA VAL A 425 -2.48 -10.30 21.68
C VAL A 425 -3.68 -11.25 21.59
N ARG A 426 -4.01 -11.96 22.70
CA ARG A 426 -5.15 -12.88 22.73
C ARG A 426 -6.48 -12.18 22.39
N GLU A 427 -6.74 -11.02 22.95
CA GLU A 427 -7.96 -10.26 22.68
C GLU A 427 -8.01 -9.77 21.24
N ARG A 428 -6.88 -9.30 20.69
CA ARG A 428 -6.76 -8.92 19.28
C ARG A 428 -7.08 -10.08 18.33
N LEU A 429 -6.62 -11.29 18.67
CA LEU A 429 -6.94 -12.51 17.92
C LEU A 429 -8.45 -12.82 17.99
N GLU A 430 -9.07 -12.72 19.16
CA GLU A 430 -10.52 -12.98 19.30
C GLU A 430 -11.38 -11.92 18.55
N ILE A 431 -11.01 -10.65 18.60
CA ILE A 431 -11.69 -9.58 17.83
C ILE A 431 -11.60 -9.87 16.33
N SER A 432 -10.42 -10.24 15.83
CA SER A 432 -10.23 -10.62 14.43
C SER A 432 -11.04 -11.87 14.05
N ARG A 433 -11.05 -12.88 14.90
CA ARG A 433 -11.85 -14.11 14.73
C ARG A 433 -13.33 -13.79 14.62
N ALA A 434 -13.85 -12.96 15.51
CA ALA A 434 -15.26 -12.54 15.49
C ALA A 434 -15.60 -11.71 14.24
N ALA A 435 -14.68 -10.87 13.76
CA ALA A 435 -14.86 -10.14 12.51
C ALA A 435 -14.96 -11.06 11.30
N ILE A 436 -14.10 -12.10 11.22
CA ILE A 436 -14.17 -13.11 10.16
C ILE A 436 -15.46 -13.94 10.27
N ASP A 437 -15.88 -14.29 11.48
CA ASP A 437 -17.10 -15.07 11.68
C ASP A 437 -18.37 -14.30 11.28
N ARG A 438 -18.39 -12.96 11.48
CA ARG A 438 -19.47 -12.10 10.94
C ARG A 438 -19.47 -12.04 9.42
N MET A 439 -18.29 -12.08 8.79
CA MET A 439 -18.11 -12.04 7.35
C MET A 439 -18.44 -13.39 6.69
N HIS A 440 -18.05 -14.47 7.35
CA HIS A 440 -18.20 -15.86 6.92
C HIS A 440 -18.78 -16.67 8.08
N PRO A 441 -20.11 -16.69 8.25
CA PRO A 441 -20.76 -17.32 9.41
C PRO A 441 -20.31 -18.75 9.66
N GLY A 442 -19.90 -19.03 10.90
CA GLY A 442 -19.43 -20.35 11.32
C GLY A 442 -17.97 -20.67 10.98
N GLN A 443 -17.24 -19.76 10.30
CA GLN A 443 -15.85 -20.01 9.89
C GLN A 443 -14.80 -19.55 10.93
N GLY A 444 -15.19 -18.73 11.89
CA GLY A 444 -14.27 -18.30 12.95
C GLY A 444 -13.60 -19.45 13.70
N LYS A 445 -14.30 -20.57 13.92
CA LYS A 445 -13.78 -21.79 14.58
C LYS A 445 -12.70 -22.52 13.77
N ASN A 446 -12.63 -22.30 12.46
CA ASN A 446 -11.71 -22.98 11.53
C ASN A 446 -10.38 -22.21 11.38
N LEU A 447 -10.23 -21.06 12.04
CA LEU A 447 -9.02 -20.25 11.99
C LEU A 447 -7.94 -20.83 12.91
N MET A 448 -6.76 -21.05 12.35
CA MET A 448 -5.59 -21.68 13.01
C MET A 448 -4.38 -20.75 12.96
N HIS A 449 -3.40 -20.99 13.81
CA HIS A 449 -2.06 -20.39 13.75
C HIS A 449 -2.07 -18.85 13.75
N GLY A 450 -2.91 -18.23 14.59
CA GLY A 450 -3.05 -16.77 14.63
C GLY A 450 -1.80 -16.03 15.08
N VAL A 451 -1.45 -14.93 14.40
CA VAL A 451 -0.41 -13.97 14.80
C VAL A 451 -0.95 -12.56 14.70
N ALA A 452 -0.56 -11.67 15.62
CA ALA A 452 -1.00 -10.27 15.63
C ALA A 452 0.19 -9.33 15.78
N ILE A 453 0.27 -8.28 14.95
CA ILE A 453 1.34 -7.29 14.99
C ILE A 453 0.79 -5.88 15.08
N ALA A 454 1.34 -5.09 16.02
CA ALA A 454 1.14 -3.67 16.21
C ALA A 454 2.45 -2.93 15.88
N TRP A 455 2.50 -2.19 14.79
CA TRP A 455 3.75 -1.60 14.32
C TRP A 455 4.32 -0.52 15.26
N GLU A 456 3.47 0.25 15.93
CA GLU A 456 3.93 1.23 16.94
C GLU A 456 4.48 0.59 18.21
N ARG A 457 4.17 -0.69 18.45
CA ARG A 457 4.72 -1.48 19.58
C ARG A 457 5.99 -2.24 19.23
N MET A 458 6.46 -2.15 17.97
CA MET A 458 7.75 -2.74 17.58
C MET A 458 8.89 -1.81 17.99
N GLU A 459 9.81 -2.28 18.86
CA GLU A 459 10.84 -1.46 19.51
C GLU A 459 11.65 -0.58 18.56
N HIS A 460 12.01 -1.12 17.38
CA HIS A 460 12.87 -0.44 16.41
C HIS A 460 12.09 0.29 15.30
N ILE A 461 10.75 0.40 15.42
CA ILE A 461 9.88 0.99 14.38
C ILE A 461 9.01 2.12 14.94
N ARG A 462 8.18 1.83 15.96
CA ARG A 462 7.33 2.80 16.68
C ARG A 462 6.29 3.53 15.82
N MET A 463 6.01 3.07 14.60
CA MET A 463 5.03 3.68 13.70
C MET A 463 4.57 2.71 12.61
N GLY A 464 3.36 2.87 12.12
CA GLY A 464 2.93 2.27 10.85
C GLY A 464 3.50 3.04 9.66
N PHE A 465 3.05 4.26 9.48
CA PHE A 465 3.48 5.21 8.44
C PHE A 465 3.23 6.65 8.92
N VAL A 466 3.31 7.67 8.05
CA VAL A 466 3.00 9.06 8.40
C VAL A 466 1.74 9.54 7.69
N ASP A 467 1.06 10.53 8.28
CA ASP A 467 -0.07 11.21 7.65
C ASP A 467 0.44 12.36 6.76
N GLU A 468 0.79 12.03 5.52
CA GLU A 468 1.25 12.98 4.52
C GLU A 468 0.18 14.00 4.10
N GLY A 469 -1.09 13.70 4.36
CA GLY A 469 -2.20 14.61 4.10
C GLY A 469 -2.33 15.76 5.09
N SER A 470 -1.71 15.66 6.27
CA SER A 470 -1.86 16.62 7.34
C SER A 470 -1.10 17.94 7.11
N HIS A 471 -1.54 19.02 7.76
CA HIS A 471 -0.78 20.27 7.79
C HIS A 471 0.57 20.10 8.47
N ALA A 472 0.60 19.36 9.58
CA ALA A 472 1.84 19.11 10.31
C ALA A 472 2.92 18.44 9.45
N PHE A 473 2.55 17.51 8.57
CA PHE A 473 3.49 16.93 7.62
C PHE A 473 4.00 17.98 6.62
N ARG A 474 3.10 18.76 6.02
CA ARG A 474 3.47 19.76 5.01
C ARG A 474 4.42 20.82 5.54
N ASP A 475 4.25 21.21 6.79
CA ASP A 475 5.08 22.22 7.43
C ASP A 475 6.46 21.68 7.86
N ASN A 476 6.53 20.44 8.34
CA ASN A 476 7.72 19.89 8.98
C ASN A 476 8.57 18.98 8.07
N ALA A 477 7.96 18.23 7.16
CA ALA A 477 8.69 17.29 6.31
C ALA A 477 9.76 17.98 5.43
N PRO A 478 9.55 19.16 4.83
CA PRO A 478 10.59 19.85 4.08
C PRO A 478 11.79 20.25 4.94
N VAL A 479 11.56 20.64 6.20
CA VAL A 479 12.63 20.98 7.15
C VAL A 479 13.49 19.76 7.46
N VAL A 480 12.84 18.60 7.72
CA VAL A 480 13.53 17.34 8.04
C VAL A 480 14.21 16.74 6.82
N ALA A 481 13.65 16.90 5.62
CA ALA A 481 14.25 16.42 4.38
C ALA A 481 15.50 17.23 3.95
N ALA A 482 15.67 18.44 4.48
CA ALA A 482 16.85 19.25 4.19
C ALA A 482 18.11 18.64 4.84
N PRO A 483 19.21 18.49 4.08
CA PRO A 483 20.46 17.93 4.60
C PRO A 483 21.04 18.75 5.76
N GLN A 484 21.41 18.10 6.86
CA GLN A 484 22.02 18.76 8.00
C GLN A 484 23.54 18.79 7.85
N GLY A 485 24.13 19.99 7.98
CA GLY A 485 25.57 20.20 7.81
C GLY A 485 26.14 19.68 6.50
N ASN A 486 25.28 19.49 5.48
CA ASN A 486 25.61 18.84 4.21
C ASN A 486 26.16 17.40 4.33
N ARG A 487 25.97 16.73 5.50
CA ARG A 487 26.53 15.42 5.79
C ARG A 487 25.53 14.40 6.29
N LEU A 488 24.42 14.83 6.89
CA LEU A 488 23.34 13.95 7.32
C LEU A 488 22.13 14.16 6.41
N PHE A 489 21.68 13.06 5.78
CA PHE A 489 20.57 13.00 4.84
C PHE A 489 19.49 12.08 5.40
N GLN A 490 18.28 12.58 5.55
CA GLN A 490 17.14 11.72 5.90
C GLN A 490 16.54 11.09 4.66
N ALA A 491 16.18 9.81 4.76
CA ALA A 491 15.48 9.06 3.75
C ALA A 491 14.40 8.17 4.37
N GLY A 492 13.61 7.52 3.55
CA GLY A 492 12.47 6.69 3.96
C GLY A 492 11.17 7.22 3.39
N ASP A 493 10.16 6.36 3.31
CA ASP A 493 8.81 6.71 2.88
C ASP A 493 8.18 7.82 3.71
N GLN A 494 8.59 7.94 4.97
CA GLN A 494 8.11 8.90 5.96
C GLN A 494 8.36 10.39 5.62
N LEU A 495 9.15 10.69 4.60
CA LEU A 495 9.44 12.04 4.09
C LEU A 495 9.05 12.21 2.62
N THR A 496 8.04 11.47 2.18
CA THR A 496 7.53 11.52 0.81
C THR A 496 6.00 11.55 0.80
N TRP A 497 5.40 12.00 -0.30
CA TRP A 497 3.97 11.87 -0.57
C TRP A 497 3.51 10.42 -0.82
N LEU A 498 4.41 9.45 -0.66
CA LEU A 498 4.19 8.02 -0.80
C LEU A 498 4.50 7.30 0.52
N SER A 499 3.97 7.86 1.61
CA SER A 499 4.11 7.26 2.94
C SER A 499 3.45 5.88 3.00
N GLY A 500 4.10 4.93 3.69
CA GLY A 500 3.67 3.54 3.76
C GLY A 500 3.98 2.71 2.51
N TRP A 501 4.59 3.28 1.47
CA TRP A 501 4.93 2.59 0.24
C TRP A 501 6.45 2.42 0.06
N GLN A 502 6.86 1.25 -0.44
CA GLN A 502 8.27 0.98 -0.76
C GLN A 502 8.81 1.96 -1.82
N GLN A 503 7.96 2.44 -2.73
CA GLN A 503 8.32 3.44 -3.73
C GLN A 503 8.83 4.73 -3.09
N GLY A 504 8.15 5.25 -2.06
CA GLY A 504 8.60 6.43 -1.33
C GLY A 504 9.98 6.24 -0.68
N ALA A 505 10.20 5.06 -0.09
CA ALA A 505 11.49 4.72 0.49
C ALA A 505 12.62 4.67 -0.55
N ILE A 506 12.35 4.14 -1.74
CA ILE A 506 13.31 4.09 -2.87
C ILE A 506 13.61 5.50 -3.38
N LEU A 507 12.58 6.32 -3.63
CA LEU A 507 12.75 7.68 -4.17
C LEU A 507 13.60 8.55 -3.25
N SER A 508 13.32 8.55 -1.95
CA SER A 508 14.08 9.32 -0.97
C SER A 508 15.50 8.81 -0.80
N ALA A 509 15.72 7.50 -0.86
CA ALA A 509 17.06 6.91 -0.82
C ALA A 509 17.89 7.32 -2.03
N LYS A 510 17.34 7.23 -3.25
CA LYS A 510 18.01 7.68 -4.49
C LYS A 510 18.34 9.17 -4.44
N LEU A 511 17.45 10.01 -3.87
CA LEU A 511 17.71 11.44 -3.68
C LEU A 511 18.90 11.67 -2.75
N ALA A 512 18.95 11.00 -1.60
CA ALA A 512 20.06 11.11 -0.65
C ALA A 512 21.40 10.67 -1.30
N VAL A 513 21.41 9.55 -2.02
CA VAL A 513 22.59 9.07 -2.76
C VAL A 513 23.04 10.09 -3.79
N ARG A 514 22.11 10.64 -4.58
CA ARG A 514 22.42 11.69 -5.57
C ARG A 514 23.05 12.92 -4.91
N GLN A 515 22.47 13.40 -3.82
CA GLN A 515 22.99 14.57 -3.10
C GLN A 515 24.40 14.33 -2.53
N ILE A 516 24.70 13.13 -2.04
CA ILE A 516 26.06 12.76 -1.59
C ILE A 516 27.01 12.73 -2.79
N ALA A 517 26.62 12.09 -3.89
CA ALA A 517 27.44 11.98 -5.09
C ALA A 517 27.79 13.35 -5.71
N GLU A 518 26.81 14.26 -5.78
CA GLU A 518 27.02 15.63 -6.27
C GLU A 518 28.03 16.41 -5.39
N ARG A 519 27.96 16.26 -4.07
CA ARG A 519 28.93 16.89 -3.14
C ARG A 519 30.32 16.30 -3.26
N THR A 520 30.42 15.00 -3.37
CA THR A 520 31.71 14.30 -3.53
C THR A 520 32.39 14.68 -4.85
N LYS A 521 31.61 14.98 -5.91
CA LYS A 521 32.16 15.44 -7.19
C LYS A 521 32.67 16.88 -7.15
N GLY A 522 32.08 17.74 -6.31
CA GLY A 522 32.40 19.17 -6.23
C GLY A 522 33.46 19.53 -5.19
N GLY A 523 33.86 18.61 -4.33
CA GLY A 523 34.96 18.75 -3.37
C GLY A 523 36.21 18.05 -3.84
#